data_baf3ffb038b345bf0234c24acf70d82f
#
_entry.id   baf3ffb038b345bf0234c24acf70d82f
#
_cell.length_a   1.000
_cell.length_b   1.000
_cell.length_c   1.000
_cell.angle_alpha   90.00
_cell.angle_beta   90.00
_cell.angle_gamma   90.00
#
_symmetry.space_group_name_H-M   'P 1'
#
loop_
_entity.id
_entity.type
_entity.pdbx_description
1 polymer ?
#
loop_
_entity_poly.entity_id
_entity_poly.type
_entity_poly.pdbx_seq_one_letter_code
_entity_poly.pdbx_strand_id
1 'polypeptide(L)'
;MSCSVLYEGDKKSMEKDMQTLVDSWPNRVQPIVFHMVLQKGKTEKDMYPINIMRNFSMEHAQTDLVFIIDSDFVPSKDAWETLLKWIYEHDGIMALRQKNALVVPAFEYKLQNRDVIPLEELPSTKEQLLQRLDSDDLIQPFHIEYWEPGHGPTDYEKWYTNFEPYQVRWQPRYEPYIVVDRNQSPRFWENFLGYGYNKLSFIMELHYDGFKFHVLPDIFLIHRNHPGREERKPNIKMQIEYNDSFRPYLKQKYNMEYIWDFECPNELC
;
A
#
# COMPACT_ATOMS: atom_id res chain seq x y z
N MET A 1 15.41 -0.35 2.98
CA MET A 1 14.02 -0.86 3.12
C MET A 1 13.83 -1.36 4.54
N SER A 2 12.69 -1.10 5.17
CA SER A 2 12.31 -1.61 6.49
C SER A 2 11.19 -2.64 6.31
N CYS A 3 11.38 -3.85 6.82
CA CYS A 3 10.45 -4.96 6.66
C CYS A 3 10.21 -5.64 8.01
N SER A 4 8.96 -5.69 8.48
CA SER A 4 8.61 -6.42 9.70
C SER A 4 8.04 -7.79 9.36
N VAL A 5 8.59 -8.80 9.99
CA VAL A 5 8.21 -10.21 9.82
C VAL A 5 7.68 -10.75 11.14
N LEU A 6 6.43 -11.22 11.15
CA LEU A 6 5.87 -11.94 12.26
C LEU A 6 6.36 -13.38 12.24
N TYR A 7 6.97 -13.82 13.31
CA TYR A 7 7.53 -15.16 13.42
C TYR A 7 6.79 -15.98 14.50
N GLU A 8 6.24 -17.10 14.09
CA GLU A 8 5.59 -18.08 14.98
C GLU A 8 6.56 -19.20 15.29
N GLY A 9 7.17 -19.20 16.47
CA GLY A 9 8.15 -20.19 16.90
C GLY A 9 8.93 -19.73 18.13
N ASP A 10 10.03 -20.40 18.40
CA ASP A 10 10.95 -19.99 19.45
C ASP A 10 12.05 -19.05 18.91
N LYS A 11 12.68 -18.31 19.81
CA LYS A 11 13.71 -17.31 19.46
C LYS A 11 14.90 -17.92 18.72
N LYS A 12 15.31 -19.14 19.06
CA LYS A 12 16.48 -19.80 18.44
C LYS A 12 16.21 -20.20 17.00
N SER A 13 15.01 -20.70 16.73
CA SER A 13 14.56 -21.03 15.36
C SER A 13 14.43 -19.74 14.53
N MET A 14 13.88 -18.69 15.09
CA MET A 14 13.78 -17.37 14.47
C MET A 14 15.15 -16.82 14.05
N GLU A 15 16.13 -16.85 14.95
CA GLU A 15 17.50 -16.38 14.66
C GLU A 15 18.16 -17.18 13.54
N LYS A 16 17.95 -18.51 13.49
CA LYS A 16 18.46 -19.38 12.43
C LYS A 16 17.82 -19.06 11.08
N ASP A 17 16.50 -18.92 11.03
CA ASP A 17 15.78 -18.65 9.79
C ASP A 17 16.08 -17.24 9.27
N MET A 18 16.25 -16.28 10.17
CA MET A 18 16.70 -14.93 9.82
C MET A 18 18.10 -14.94 9.21
N GLN A 19 19.06 -15.69 9.79
CA GLN A 19 20.40 -15.80 9.22
C GLN A 19 20.34 -16.43 7.82
N THR A 20 19.54 -17.48 7.63
CA THR A 20 19.33 -18.11 6.32
C THR A 20 18.77 -17.12 5.30
N LEU A 21 17.81 -16.29 5.71
CA LEU A 21 17.25 -15.25 4.84
C LEU A 21 18.30 -14.21 4.45
N VAL A 22 19.10 -13.74 5.40
CA VAL A 22 20.19 -12.80 5.14
C VAL A 22 21.24 -13.38 4.20
N ASP A 23 21.65 -14.62 4.44
CA ASP A 23 22.68 -15.32 3.64
C ASP A 23 22.20 -15.61 2.20
N SER A 24 20.90 -15.84 2.01
CA SER A 24 20.28 -16.03 0.70
C SER A 24 20.07 -14.73 -0.09
N TRP A 25 20.22 -13.58 0.58
CA TRP A 25 19.94 -12.29 -0.04
C TRP A 25 21.11 -11.86 -0.93
N PRO A 26 20.90 -11.67 -2.24
CA PRO A 26 21.99 -11.28 -3.12
C PRO A 26 22.58 -9.92 -2.70
N ASN A 27 23.89 -9.73 -2.89
CA ASN A 27 24.58 -8.47 -2.64
C ASN A 27 23.84 -7.32 -3.35
N ARG A 28 23.11 -6.50 -2.60
CA ARG A 28 22.31 -5.40 -3.13
C ARG A 28 22.89 -4.07 -2.74
N VAL A 29 22.67 -3.11 -3.61
CA VAL A 29 23.11 -1.72 -3.45
C VAL A 29 22.44 -1.04 -2.23
N GLN A 30 21.25 -1.53 -1.82
CA GLN A 30 20.51 -0.91 -0.72
C GLN A 30 20.28 -1.89 0.43
N PRO A 31 20.56 -1.49 1.68
CA PRO A 31 20.33 -2.34 2.83
C PRO A 31 18.83 -2.56 3.10
N ILE A 32 18.48 -3.80 3.43
CA ILE A 32 17.17 -4.13 3.99
C ILE A 32 17.35 -4.38 5.47
N VAL A 33 16.53 -3.71 6.27
CA VAL A 33 16.44 -3.95 7.71
C VAL A 33 15.22 -4.81 7.97
N PHE A 34 15.45 -6.03 8.43
CA PHE A 34 14.38 -6.92 8.86
C PHE A 34 14.14 -6.76 10.36
N HIS A 35 12.88 -6.58 10.71
CA HIS A 35 12.41 -6.53 12.08
C HIS A 35 11.63 -7.82 12.37
N MET A 36 12.20 -8.69 13.17
CA MET A 36 11.54 -9.95 13.54
C MET A 36 10.71 -9.75 14.81
N VAL A 37 9.42 -9.96 14.70
CA VAL A 37 8.47 -9.89 15.81
C VAL A 37 8.08 -11.29 16.22
N LEU A 38 8.57 -11.71 17.39
CA LEU A 38 8.26 -13.04 17.91
C LEU A 38 6.87 -13.08 18.53
N GLN A 39 6.01 -13.90 17.97
CA GLN A 39 4.67 -14.14 18.49
C GLN A 39 4.65 -15.36 19.41
N LYS A 40 4.04 -15.21 20.58
CA LYS A 40 3.75 -16.32 21.49
C LYS A 40 2.39 -16.94 21.14
N GLY A 41 2.39 -18.16 20.63
CA GLY A 41 1.18 -18.88 20.24
C GLY A 41 0.89 -18.77 18.74
N LYS A 42 -0.14 -19.48 18.26
CA LYS A 42 -0.56 -19.42 16.86
C LYS A 42 -1.51 -18.25 16.64
N THR A 43 -1.28 -17.50 15.57
CA THR A 43 -2.26 -16.53 15.05
C THR A 43 -3.33 -17.28 14.30
N GLU A 44 -4.59 -17.03 14.61
CA GLU A 44 -5.66 -17.41 13.69
C GLU A 44 -5.39 -16.74 12.34
N LYS A 45 -5.44 -17.51 11.25
CA LYS A 45 -5.11 -17.03 9.89
C LYS A 45 -5.82 -15.72 9.51
N ASP A 46 -7.02 -15.53 10.05
CA ASP A 46 -7.86 -14.37 9.75
C ASP A 46 -7.63 -13.17 10.71
N MET A 47 -6.71 -13.32 11.66
CA MET A 47 -6.42 -12.30 12.67
C MET A 47 -4.96 -11.82 12.62
N TYR A 48 -4.33 -11.90 11.45
CA TYR A 48 -2.95 -11.43 11.26
C TYR A 48 -2.84 -9.93 11.60
N PRO A 49 -1.92 -9.52 12.51
CA PRO A 49 -1.83 -8.16 13.03
C PRO A 49 -1.11 -7.21 12.05
N ILE A 50 -1.63 -7.09 10.84
CA ILE A 50 -0.97 -6.39 9.72
C ILE A 50 -0.65 -4.92 10.04
N ASN A 51 -1.55 -4.22 10.73
CA ASN A 51 -1.35 -2.82 11.05
C ASN A 51 -0.33 -2.61 12.17
N ILE A 52 -0.24 -3.52 13.13
CA ILE A 52 0.85 -3.54 14.12
C ILE A 52 2.19 -3.71 13.40
N MET A 53 2.27 -4.64 12.45
CA MET A 53 3.49 -4.88 11.68
C MET A 53 3.88 -3.68 10.80
N ARG A 54 2.91 -3.01 10.18
CA ARG A 54 3.14 -1.78 9.41
C ARG A 54 3.64 -0.64 10.30
N ASN A 55 3.01 -0.41 11.44
CA ASN A 55 3.43 0.60 12.41
C ASN A 55 4.87 0.33 12.89
N PHE A 56 5.16 -0.92 13.20
CA PHE A 56 6.51 -1.31 13.61
C PHE A 56 7.55 -1.04 12.53
N SER A 57 7.26 -1.38 11.27
CA SER A 57 8.14 -1.07 10.13
C SER A 57 8.35 0.42 9.94
N MET A 58 7.28 1.22 10.06
CA MET A 58 7.35 2.68 9.92
C MET A 58 8.16 3.33 11.03
N GLU A 59 7.95 2.89 12.27
CA GLU A 59 8.65 3.41 13.45
C GLU A 59 10.17 3.17 13.38
N HIS A 60 10.57 2.00 12.86
CA HIS A 60 11.97 1.61 12.74
C HIS A 60 12.60 1.92 11.38
N ALA A 61 11.88 2.58 10.48
CA ALA A 61 12.44 3.04 9.23
C ALA A 61 13.55 4.07 9.50
N GLN A 62 14.66 3.99 8.74
CA GLN A 62 15.80 4.88 8.90
C GLN A 62 15.64 6.21 8.15
N THR A 63 14.57 6.35 7.38
CA THR A 63 14.23 7.54 6.58
C THR A 63 12.93 8.15 7.06
N ASP A 64 12.78 9.44 6.90
CA ASP A 64 11.53 10.14 7.22
C ASP A 64 10.42 9.79 6.22
N LEU A 65 10.79 9.60 4.96
CA LEU A 65 9.85 9.19 3.93
C LEU A 65 9.73 7.68 3.88
N VAL A 66 8.49 7.21 3.85
CA VAL A 66 8.15 5.80 3.76
C VAL A 66 7.21 5.55 2.58
N PHE A 67 7.51 4.51 1.80
CA PHE A 67 6.64 4.01 0.76
C PHE A 67 5.93 2.75 1.26
N ILE A 68 4.61 2.83 1.39
CA ILE A 68 3.77 1.75 1.88
C ILE A 68 3.31 0.91 0.70
N ILE A 69 3.84 -0.31 0.60
CA ILE A 69 3.62 -1.24 -0.52
C ILE A 69 3.34 -2.65 0.00
N ASP A 70 2.47 -3.38 -0.67
CA ASP A 70 2.24 -4.80 -0.40
C ASP A 70 3.33 -5.65 -1.10
N SER A 71 3.64 -6.82 -0.56
CA SER A 71 4.83 -7.61 -0.95
C SER A 71 4.75 -8.27 -2.33
N ASP A 72 3.57 -8.28 -2.92
CA ASP A 72 3.24 -8.82 -4.24
C ASP A 72 3.25 -7.75 -5.36
N PHE A 73 3.74 -6.55 -5.06
CA PHE A 73 3.92 -5.49 -6.06
C PHE A 73 5.38 -5.28 -6.43
N VAL A 74 5.61 -5.03 -7.70
CA VAL A 74 6.92 -4.69 -8.27
C VAL A 74 6.88 -3.23 -8.75
N PRO A 75 7.74 -2.36 -8.20
CA PRO A 75 7.86 -0.99 -8.69
C PRO A 75 8.49 -0.95 -10.09
N SER A 76 8.13 0.07 -10.88
CA SER A 76 8.79 0.38 -12.14
C SER A 76 10.30 0.53 -11.96
N LYS A 77 11.05 0.36 -13.06
CA LYS A 77 12.51 0.50 -13.02
C LYS A 77 12.88 1.92 -12.54
N ASP A 78 13.93 1.98 -11.76
CA ASP A 78 14.46 3.24 -11.22
C ASP A 78 13.42 4.08 -10.43
N ALA A 79 12.36 3.42 -9.92
CA ALA A 79 11.28 4.09 -9.17
C ALA A 79 11.81 4.91 -7.99
N TRP A 80 12.86 4.43 -7.32
CA TRP A 80 13.47 5.13 -6.19
C TRP A 80 14.21 6.39 -6.64
N GLU A 81 15.05 6.27 -7.66
CA GLU A 81 15.80 7.38 -8.24
C GLU A 81 14.86 8.45 -8.81
N THR A 82 13.81 8.02 -9.51
CA THR A 82 12.77 8.90 -10.05
C THR A 82 12.01 9.61 -8.94
N LEU A 83 11.64 8.91 -7.87
CA LEU A 83 11.01 9.49 -6.69
C LEU A 83 11.90 10.54 -6.04
N LEU A 84 13.17 10.24 -5.81
CA LEU A 84 14.12 11.18 -5.22
C LEU A 84 14.32 12.41 -6.11
N LYS A 85 14.53 12.21 -7.41
CA LYS A 85 14.65 13.30 -8.36
C LYS A 85 13.44 14.23 -8.27
N TRP A 86 12.25 13.64 -8.27
CA TRP A 86 11.01 14.37 -8.19
C TRP A 86 10.90 15.19 -6.88
N ILE A 87 11.25 14.57 -5.75
CA ILE A 87 11.28 15.22 -4.43
C ILE A 87 12.25 16.40 -4.39
N TYR A 88 13.42 16.28 -5.05
CA TYR A 88 14.43 17.33 -5.04
C TYR A 88 14.11 18.48 -6.03
N GLU A 89 13.58 18.16 -7.19
CA GLU A 89 13.34 19.16 -8.26
C GLU A 89 12.09 20.03 -8.01
N HIS A 90 11.13 19.55 -7.23
CA HIS A 90 9.83 20.22 -7.04
C HIS A 90 9.58 20.68 -5.60
N ASP A 91 10.64 20.98 -4.85
CA ASP A 91 10.51 21.26 -3.40
C ASP A 91 9.68 20.19 -2.63
N GLY A 92 9.68 18.96 -3.16
CA GLY A 92 8.82 17.88 -2.72
C GLY A 92 9.01 17.49 -1.26
N ILE A 93 10.22 17.68 -0.69
CA ILE A 93 10.44 17.50 0.75
C ILE A 93 9.58 18.49 1.54
N MET A 94 9.55 19.76 1.13
CA MET A 94 8.70 20.76 1.77
C MET A 94 7.22 20.46 1.57
N ALA A 95 6.86 20.02 0.36
CA ALA A 95 5.48 19.59 0.06
C ALA A 95 5.06 18.40 0.92
N LEU A 96 5.90 17.36 1.08
CA LEU A 96 5.61 16.21 1.94
C LEU A 96 5.44 16.60 3.41
N ARG A 97 6.23 17.54 3.90
CA ARG A 97 6.09 18.09 5.26
C ARG A 97 4.84 18.94 5.46
N GLN A 98 4.13 19.29 4.39
CA GLN A 98 2.86 20.02 4.41
C GLN A 98 1.63 19.11 4.26
N LYS A 99 1.70 17.88 4.78
CA LYS A 99 0.62 16.89 4.70
C LYS A 99 0.21 16.56 3.26
N ASN A 100 1.19 16.18 2.46
CA ASN A 100 0.97 15.61 1.14
C ASN A 100 1.33 14.13 1.12
N ALA A 101 0.53 13.32 0.44
CA ALA A 101 0.78 11.93 0.13
C ALA A 101 1.02 11.80 -1.38
N LEU A 102 2.14 11.20 -1.77
CA LEU A 102 2.44 10.95 -3.19
C LEU A 102 1.87 9.58 -3.56
N VAL A 103 0.92 9.57 -4.46
CA VAL A 103 0.25 8.36 -4.94
C VAL A 103 1.06 7.74 -6.08
N VAL A 104 1.33 6.45 -5.96
CA VAL A 104 1.96 5.65 -7.01
C VAL A 104 0.90 4.75 -7.63
N PRO A 105 0.52 4.97 -8.91
CA PRO A 105 -0.49 4.18 -9.60
C PRO A 105 -0.12 2.71 -9.66
N ALA A 106 -1.11 1.84 -9.49
CA ALA A 106 -0.94 0.40 -9.49
C ALA A 106 -1.68 -0.25 -10.67
N PHE A 107 -1.07 -1.25 -11.25
CA PHE A 107 -1.57 -2.01 -12.40
C PHE A 107 -1.51 -3.50 -12.12
N GLU A 108 -2.29 -4.29 -12.85
CA GLU A 108 -2.29 -5.75 -12.81
C GLU A 108 -2.48 -6.34 -14.21
N TYR A 109 -2.13 -7.61 -14.35
CA TYR A 109 -2.43 -8.35 -15.57
C TYR A 109 -3.83 -8.99 -15.51
N LYS A 110 -4.58 -8.86 -16.58
CA LYS A 110 -5.90 -9.50 -16.80
C LYS A 110 -5.76 -11.01 -17.08
N LEU A 111 -5.02 -11.76 -16.32
CA LEU A 111 -4.77 -13.17 -16.60
C LEU A 111 -5.89 -14.05 -16.07
N GLN A 112 -6.50 -14.82 -16.98
CA GLN A 112 -7.50 -15.81 -16.62
C GLN A 112 -6.94 -16.97 -15.79
N ASN A 113 -5.66 -17.32 -15.96
CA ASN A 113 -5.02 -18.50 -15.37
C ASN A 113 -4.07 -18.23 -14.21
N ARG A 114 -3.98 -17.00 -13.72
CA ARG A 114 -3.10 -16.63 -12.59
C ARG A 114 -1.64 -17.08 -12.74
N ASP A 115 -1.15 -17.15 -13.96
CA ASP A 115 0.25 -17.48 -14.22
C ASP A 115 1.17 -16.40 -13.66
N VAL A 116 2.24 -16.84 -13.00
CA VAL A 116 3.24 -15.91 -12.47
C VAL A 116 4.09 -15.42 -13.63
N ILE A 117 3.95 -14.15 -13.98
CA ILE A 117 4.78 -13.53 -15.01
C ILE A 117 6.21 -13.35 -14.50
N PRO A 118 7.23 -13.77 -15.27
CA PRO A 118 8.61 -13.52 -14.93
C PRO A 118 8.90 -12.02 -14.76
N LEU A 119 9.79 -11.68 -13.81
CA LEU A 119 10.12 -10.28 -13.52
C LEU A 119 10.67 -9.52 -14.73
N GLU A 120 11.43 -10.22 -15.58
CA GLU A 120 12.02 -9.68 -16.81
C GLU A 120 11.00 -9.36 -17.90
N GLU A 121 9.79 -9.93 -17.80
CA GLU A 121 8.69 -9.66 -18.73
C GLU A 121 7.78 -8.51 -18.28
N LEU A 122 7.94 -8.02 -17.05
CA LEU A 122 7.15 -6.89 -16.57
C LEU A 122 7.57 -5.60 -17.26
N PRO A 123 6.61 -4.69 -17.59
CA PRO A 123 6.96 -3.37 -18.09
C PRO A 123 7.77 -2.62 -17.03
N SER A 124 8.92 -2.12 -17.42
CA SER A 124 9.83 -1.43 -16.49
C SER A 124 9.76 0.09 -16.60
N THR A 125 9.22 0.63 -17.70
CA THR A 125 9.01 2.06 -17.91
C THR A 125 7.57 2.36 -18.27
N LYS A 126 7.16 3.64 -18.12
CA LYS A 126 5.82 4.09 -18.47
C LYS A 126 5.52 3.86 -19.96
N GLU A 127 6.49 4.11 -20.84
CA GLU A 127 6.33 3.88 -22.27
C GLU A 127 6.03 2.41 -22.58
N GLN A 128 6.77 1.49 -21.94
CA GLN A 128 6.52 0.05 -22.12
C GLN A 128 5.15 -0.36 -21.58
N LEU A 129 4.73 0.22 -20.44
CA LEU A 129 3.42 -0.03 -19.87
C LEU A 129 2.31 0.45 -20.82
N LEU A 130 2.43 1.69 -21.34
CA LEU A 130 1.45 2.27 -22.27
C LEU A 130 1.36 1.47 -23.58
N GLN A 131 2.51 1.04 -24.13
CA GLN A 131 2.53 0.18 -25.32
C GLN A 131 1.75 -1.13 -25.10
N ARG A 132 1.85 -1.73 -23.91
CA ARG A 132 1.12 -2.97 -23.60
C ARG A 132 -0.36 -2.75 -23.32
N LEU A 133 -0.73 -1.60 -22.76
CA LEU A 133 -2.14 -1.22 -22.62
C LEU A 133 -2.84 -1.11 -23.97
N ASP A 134 -2.12 -0.55 -24.98
CA ASP A 134 -2.67 -0.36 -26.33
C ASP A 134 -2.67 -1.65 -27.18
N SER A 135 -1.59 -2.46 -27.08
CA SER A 135 -1.36 -3.58 -28.01
C SER A 135 -2.03 -4.89 -27.60
N ASP A 136 -2.01 -5.20 -26.31
CA ASP A 136 -2.30 -6.55 -25.86
C ASP A 136 -3.57 -6.64 -25.00
N ASP A 137 -4.10 -5.51 -24.54
CA ASP A 137 -5.21 -5.44 -23.55
C ASP A 137 -5.03 -6.41 -22.35
N LEU A 138 -3.76 -6.70 -22.02
CA LEU A 138 -3.41 -7.65 -20.97
C LEU A 138 -3.20 -6.99 -19.61
N ILE A 139 -2.93 -5.69 -19.59
CA ILE A 139 -2.68 -4.91 -18.37
C ILE A 139 -3.84 -3.93 -18.17
N GLN A 140 -4.20 -3.73 -16.92
CA GLN A 140 -5.23 -2.77 -16.52
C GLN A 140 -4.85 -2.11 -15.20
N PRO A 141 -5.47 -0.98 -14.83
CA PRO A 141 -5.40 -0.46 -13.49
C PRO A 141 -5.81 -1.51 -12.46
N PHE A 142 -5.08 -1.54 -11.35
CA PHE A 142 -5.25 -2.57 -10.32
C PHE A 142 -6.66 -2.56 -9.75
N HIS A 143 -7.31 -3.71 -9.73
CA HIS A 143 -8.66 -3.96 -9.22
C HIS A 143 -9.76 -3.07 -9.83
N ILE A 144 -9.55 -2.42 -10.96
CA ILE A 144 -10.53 -1.47 -11.52
C ILE A 144 -11.85 -2.16 -11.89
N GLU A 145 -11.79 -3.39 -12.39
CA GLU A 145 -12.99 -4.18 -12.73
C GLU A 145 -13.66 -4.79 -11.51
N TYR A 146 -12.88 -5.10 -10.49
CA TYR A 146 -13.34 -5.81 -9.30
C TYR A 146 -13.74 -4.84 -8.17
N TRP A 147 -12.99 -3.76 -7.98
CA TRP A 147 -13.15 -2.80 -6.89
C TRP A 147 -12.75 -1.39 -7.33
N GLU A 148 -13.47 -0.84 -8.30
CA GLU A 148 -13.19 0.49 -8.85
C GLU A 148 -12.97 1.57 -7.77
N PRO A 149 -13.77 1.69 -6.69
CA PRO A 149 -13.56 2.73 -5.69
C PRO A 149 -12.20 2.70 -5.00
N GLY A 150 -11.51 1.55 -5.01
CA GLY A 150 -10.20 1.39 -4.39
C GLY A 150 -9.10 2.14 -5.13
N HIS A 151 -9.17 2.21 -6.43
CA HIS A 151 -8.09 2.75 -7.27
C HIS A 151 -8.56 3.76 -8.32
N GLY A 152 -9.85 3.78 -8.70
CA GLY A 152 -10.40 4.70 -9.69
C GLY A 152 -10.13 6.18 -9.43
N PRO A 153 -10.18 6.68 -8.16
CA PRO A 153 -9.87 8.07 -7.86
C PRO A 153 -8.45 8.52 -8.23
N THR A 154 -7.54 7.58 -8.57
CA THR A 154 -6.20 7.88 -9.12
C THR A 154 -6.27 8.61 -10.47
N ASP A 155 -7.39 8.48 -11.23
CA ASP A 155 -7.59 9.08 -12.54
C ASP A 155 -6.55 8.59 -13.57
N TYR A 156 -6.66 7.32 -13.93
CA TYR A 156 -5.70 6.65 -14.82
C TYR A 156 -5.68 7.24 -16.22
N GLU A 157 -6.82 7.71 -16.76
CA GLU A 157 -6.89 8.37 -18.07
C GLU A 157 -6.01 9.62 -18.10
N LYS A 158 -6.05 10.40 -17.03
CA LYS A 158 -5.16 11.53 -16.87
C LYS A 158 -3.71 11.09 -16.72
N TRP A 159 -3.45 10.02 -15.96
CA TRP A 159 -2.09 9.51 -15.76
C TRP A 159 -1.44 9.08 -17.07
N TYR A 160 -2.16 8.47 -17.99
CA TYR A 160 -1.61 8.00 -19.27
C TYR A 160 -0.97 9.12 -20.07
N THR A 161 -1.55 10.30 -20.04
CA THR A 161 -1.15 11.45 -20.88
C THR A 161 -0.40 12.54 -20.15
N ASN A 162 -0.34 12.47 -18.81
CA ASN A 162 0.25 13.53 -18.00
C ASN A 162 1.70 13.22 -17.62
N PHE A 163 2.56 14.25 -17.63
CA PHE A 163 3.99 14.17 -17.28
C PHE A 163 4.34 14.97 -16.03
N GLU A 164 3.36 15.64 -15.44
CA GLU A 164 3.52 16.39 -14.20
C GLU A 164 2.63 15.79 -13.13
N PRO A 165 2.99 15.85 -11.86
CA PRO A 165 2.13 15.41 -10.77
C PRO A 165 0.84 16.20 -10.73
N TYR A 166 -0.20 15.53 -10.35
CA TYR A 166 -1.52 16.16 -10.23
C TYR A 166 -2.22 15.74 -8.95
N GLN A 167 -2.97 16.69 -8.40
CA GLN A 167 -3.77 16.43 -7.21
C GLN A 167 -5.05 15.69 -7.59
N VAL A 168 -5.39 14.68 -6.79
CA VAL A 168 -6.70 14.00 -6.83
C VAL A 168 -7.45 14.24 -5.52
N ARG A 169 -8.78 14.18 -5.62
CA ARG A 169 -9.62 14.27 -4.43
C ARG A 169 -9.76 12.87 -3.82
N TRP A 170 -9.59 12.80 -2.51
CA TRP A 170 -9.97 11.60 -1.79
C TRP A 170 -11.45 11.29 -2.00
N GLN A 171 -11.75 10.03 -2.18
CA GLN A 171 -13.11 9.51 -2.21
C GLN A 171 -13.21 8.35 -1.20
N PRO A 172 -14.39 8.09 -0.65
CA PRO A 172 -14.61 6.92 0.19
C PRO A 172 -14.14 5.64 -0.50
N ARG A 173 -13.49 4.76 0.25
CA ARG A 173 -12.94 3.49 -0.24
C ARG A 173 -11.67 3.60 -1.10
N TYR A 174 -11.12 4.80 -1.30
CA TYR A 174 -9.86 4.98 -1.99
C TYR A 174 -8.70 4.37 -1.18
N GLU A 175 -7.96 3.45 -1.78
CA GLU A 175 -6.86 2.68 -1.16
C GLU A 175 -5.54 2.78 -1.96
N PRO A 176 -5.03 3.95 -2.30
CA PRO A 176 -3.83 4.09 -3.11
C PRO A 176 -2.57 3.55 -2.40
N TYR A 177 -1.56 3.22 -3.19
CA TYR A 177 -0.19 3.06 -2.71
C TYR A 177 0.46 4.43 -2.62
N ILE A 178 1.09 4.74 -1.47
CA ILE A 178 1.52 6.11 -1.19
C ILE A 178 2.92 6.19 -0.58
N VAL A 179 3.58 7.30 -0.87
CA VAL A 179 4.76 7.77 -0.12
C VAL A 179 4.34 8.94 0.77
N VAL A 180 4.69 8.86 2.04
CA VAL A 180 4.38 9.89 3.05
C VAL A 180 5.58 10.17 3.96
N ASP A 181 5.59 11.34 4.58
CA ASP A 181 6.46 11.60 5.73
C ASP A 181 5.86 10.92 6.97
N ARG A 182 6.54 9.90 7.50
CA ARG A 182 6.08 9.15 8.67
C ARG A 182 5.94 9.99 9.93
N ASN A 183 6.66 11.11 10.01
CA ASN A 183 6.60 12.03 11.16
C ASN A 183 5.35 12.93 11.13
N GLN A 184 4.71 13.06 9.96
CA GLN A 184 3.48 13.82 9.76
C GLN A 184 2.25 12.93 9.69
N SER A 185 2.41 11.66 9.34
CA SER A 185 1.30 10.74 9.14
C SER A 185 0.79 10.15 10.46
N PRO A 186 -0.51 9.83 10.55
CA PRO A 186 -1.03 9.06 11.68
C PRO A 186 -0.44 7.64 11.68
N ARG A 187 -0.67 6.91 12.73
CA ARG A 187 -0.37 5.47 12.80
C ARG A 187 -1.54 4.69 12.21
N PHE A 188 -1.26 3.51 11.66
CA PHE A 188 -2.31 2.55 11.33
C PHE A 188 -3.10 2.17 12.60
N TRP A 189 -4.42 2.04 12.47
CA TRP A 189 -5.26 1.57 13.56
C TRP A 189 -5.03 0.09 13.83
N GLU A 190 -4.45 -0.24 14.99
CA GLU A 190 -3.90 -1.57 15.28
C GLU A 190 -4.96 -2.64 15.53
N ASN A 191 -6.20 -2.24 15.84
CA ASN A 191 -7.30 -3.17 16.06
C ASN A 191 -7.87 -3.77 14.76
N PHE A 192 -7.52 -3.24 13.58
CA PHE A 192 -7.85 -3.90 12.32
C PHE A 192 -6.90 -5.05 12.06
N LEU A 193 -7.41 -6.27 12.26
CA LEU A 193 -6.68 -7.52 12.12
C LEU A 193 -7.12 -8.27 10.87
N GLY A 194 -6.19 -8.95 10.20
CA GLY A 194 -6.48 -9.75 9.01
C GLY A 194 -6.88 -8.92 7.81
N TYR A 195 -7.91 -9.36 7.10
CA TYR A 195 -8.39 -8.75 5.87
C TYR A 195 -9.51 -7.74 6.10
N GLY A 196 -9.43 -6.62 5.39
CA GLY A 196 -10.43 -5.55 5.39
C GLY A 196 -10.10 -4.40 6.35
N TYR A 197 -10.48 -3.20 5.95
CA TYR A 197 -10.33 -1.92 6.69
C TYR A 197 -8.90 -1.48 7.05
N ASN A 198 -7.90 -2.33 6.92
CA ASN A 198 -6.56 -2.05 7.43
C ASN A 198 -5.84 -0.88 6.70
N LYS A 199 -5.66 -0.94 5.37
CA LYS A 199 -5.09 0.17 4.58
C LYS A 199 -6.11 1.30 4.41
N LEU A 200 -7.35 0.93 4.17
CA LEU A 200 -8.45 1.86 3.97
C LEU A 200 -8.63 2.85 5.12
N SER A 201 -8.57 2.37 6.37
CA SER A 201 -8.67 3.24 7.55
C SER A 201 -7.52 4.23 7.64
N PHE A 202 -6.31 3.81 7.29
CA PHE A 202 -5.15 4.68 7.28
C PHE A 202 -5.28 5.81 6.25
N ILE A 203 -5.69 5.48 5.01
CA ILE A 203 -5.91 6.48 3.95
C ILE A 203 -7.05 7.44 4.33
N MET A 204 -8.11 6.92 4.94
CA MET A 204 -9.20 7.73 5.46
C MET A 204 -8.72 8.70 6.55
N GLU A 205 -7.91 8.21 7.48
CA GLU A 205 -7.38 9.06 8.55
C GLU A 205 -6.44 10.14 8.00
N LEU A 206 -5.60 9.84 7.01
CA LEU A 206 -4.80 10.84 6.30
C LEU A 206 -5.67 11.94 5.71
N HIS A 207 -6.80 11.57 5.08
CA HIS A 207 -7.74 12.57 4.54
C HIS A 207 -8.29 13.49 5.63
N TYR A 208 -8.80 12.94 6.73
CA TYR A 208 -9.33 13.75 7.84
C TYR A 208 -8.25 14.55 8.57
N ASP A 209 -7.01 14.08 8.55
CA ASP A 209 -5.84 14.82 9.04
C ASP A 209 -5.39 15.95 8.09
N GLY A 210 -6.04 16.10 6.94
CA GLY A 210 -5.81 17.18 5.99
C GLY A 210 -4.76 16.90 4.92
N PHE A 211 -4.37 15.64 4.73
CA PHE A 211 -3.47 15.27 3.64
C PHE A 211 -4.11 15.47 2.26
N LYS A 212 -3.30 15.94 1.31
CA LYS A 212 -3.62 16.03 -0.10
C LYS A 212 -2.93 14.92 -0.86
N PHE A 213 -3.61 14.35 -1.83
CA PHE A 213 -3.12 13.22 -2.61
C PHE A 213 -2.64 13.70 -3.98
N HIS A 214 -1.37 13.47 -4.30
CA HIS A 214 -0.74 13.87 -5.56
C HIS A 214 -0.22 12.64 -6.27
N VAL A 215 -0.73 12.40 -7.49
CA VAL A 215 -0.34 11.24 -8.30
C VAL A 215 0.97 11.54 -9.01
N LEU A 216 1.94 10.63 -8.90
CA LEU A 216 3.22 10.72 -9.57
C LEU A 216 3.12 10.23 -11.02
N PRO A 217 3.68 10.96 -12.00
CA PRO A 217 3.48 10.65 -13.42
C PRO A 217 4.33 9.49 -13.94
N ASP A 218 5.53 9.29 -13.39
CA ASP A 218 6.55 8.42 -14.01
C ASP A 218 6.89 7.18 -13.22
N ILE A 219 6.19 6.97 -12.10
CA ILE A 219 6.37 5.80 -11.24
C ILE A 219 5.06 5.03 -11.18
N PHE A 220 5.15 3.70 -11.25
CA PHE A 220 3.99 2.82 -11.11
C PHE A 220 4.39 1.51 -10.45
N LEU A 221 3.37 0.76 -10.04
CA LEU A 221 3.48 -0.58 -9.47
C LEU A 221 2.80 -1.59 -10.39
N ILE A 222 3.38 -2.77 -10.52
CA ILE A 222 2.73 -3.92 -11.15
C ILE A 222 2.46 -4.97 -10.07
N HIS A 223 1.19 -5.35 -9.92
CA HIS A 223 0.81 -6.50 -9.10
C HIS A 223 1.32 -7.77 -9.75
N ARG A 224 2.14 -8.52 -9.02
CA ARG A 224 2.63 -9.82 -9.47
C ARG A 224 1.58 -10.86 -9.16
N ASN A 225 1.02 -11.44 -10.20
CA ASN A 225 0.05 -12.52 -10.05
C ASN A 225 0.64 -13.67 -9.25
N HIS A 226 -0.14 -14.25 -8.39
CA HIS A 226 0.20 -15.41 -7.60
C HIS A 226 -0.99 -16.37 -7.52
N PRO A 227 -0.79 -17.67 -7.26
CA PRO A 227 -1.87 -18.63 -7.06
C PRO A 227 -2.87 -18.09 -6.04
N GLY A 228 -4.15 -18.10 -6.42
CA GLY A 228 -5.19 -17.35 -5.73
C GLY A 228 -5.34 -17.67 -4.26
N ARG A 229 -5.59 -16.63 -3.52
CA ARG A 229 -6.26 -16.76 -2.23
C ARG A 229 -7.73 -17.04 -2.49
N GLU A 230 -8.34 -17.89 -1.67
CA GLU A 230 -9.81 -17.96 -1.57
C GLU A 230 -10.36 -16.54 -1.39
N GLU A 231 -11.49 -16.23 -2.00
CA GLU A 231 -12.16 -14.94 -1.79
C GLU A 231 -12.34 -14.72 -0.29
N ARG A 232 -11.69 -13.70 0.23
CA ARG A 232 -11.78 -13.33 1.64
C ARG A 232 -12.85 -12.28 1.79
N LYS A 233 -13.91 -12.61 2.48
CA LYS A 233 -14.89 -11.60 2.90
C LYS A 233 -14.32 -10.81 4.09
N PRO A 234 -14.60 -9.50 4.17
CA PRO A 234 -14.26 -8.71 5.35
C PRO A 234 -14.84 -9.37 6.60
N ASN A 235 -14.03 -9.45 7.66
CA ASN A 235 -14.46 -10.03 8.90
C ASN A 235 -15.49 -9.10 9.57
N ILE A 236 -16.64 -9.63 9.95
CA ILE A 236 -17.68 -8.86 10.66
C ILE A 236 -17.14 -8.13 11.90
N LYS A 237 -16.14 -8.70 12.58
CA LYS A 237 -15.48 -8.05 13.71
C LYS A 237 -14.80 -6.75 13.30
N MET A 238 -14.25 -6.68 12.09
CA MET A 238 -13.59 -5.46 11.57
C MET A 238 -14.63 -4.40 11.21
N GLN A 239 -15.80 -4.79 10.76
CA GLN A 239 -16.90 -3.85 10.52
C GLN A 239 -17.43 -3.26 11.85
N ILE A 240 -17.53 -4.08 12.88
CA ILE A 240 -17.90 -3.64 14.25
C ILE A 240 -16.84 -2.68 14.78
N GLU A 241 -15.54 -3.06 14.70
CA GLU A 241 -14.43 -2.19 15.11
C GLU A 241 -14.44 -0.84 14.37
N TYR A 242 -14.74 -0.86 13.07
CA TYR A 242 -14.86 0.35 12.29
C TYR A 242 -15.97 1.27 12.82
N ASN A 243 -17.16 0.73 13.06
CA ASN A 243 -18.33 1.52 13.49
C ASN A 243 -18.25 1.96 14.94
N ASP A 244 -17.81 1.08 15.83
CA ASP A 244 -17.94 1.28 17.27
C ASP A 244 -16.69 1.92 17.89
N SER A 245 -15.54 1.81 17.25
CA SER A 245 -14.27 2.32 17.78
C SER A 245 -13.62 3.36 16.86
N PHE A 246 -13.33 2.99 15.61
CA PHE A 246 -12.53 3.84 14.72
C PHE A 246 -13.26 5.11 14.27
N ARG A 247 -14.51 5.02 13.84
CA ARG A 247 -15.31 6.20 13.46
C ARG A 247 -15.49 7.19 14.62
N PRO A 248 -15.90 6.75 15.83
CA PRO A 248 -15.96 7.63 16.99
C PRO A 248 -14.62 8.29 17.34
N TYR A 249 -13.52 7.54 17.23
CA TYR A 249 -12.16 8.09 17.39
C TYR A 249 -11.89 9.22 16.40
N LEU A 250 -12.15 9.02 15.10
CA LEU A 250 -11.95 10.05 14.08
C LEU A 250 -12.81 11.28 14.35
N LYS A 251 -14.09 11.10 14.71
CA LYS A 251 -14.99 12.20 15.08
C LYS A 251 -14.42 13.04 16.20
N GLN A 252 -13.95 12.41 17.25
CA GLN A 252 -13.38 13.09 18.40
C GLN A 252 -12.05 13.76 18.06
N LYS A 253 -11.14 13.05 17.38
CA LYS A 253 -9.79 13.54 17.08
C LYS A 253 -9.80 14.76 16.17
N TYR A 254 -10.67 14.75 15.15
CA TYR A 254 -10.73 15.80 14.12
C TYR A 254 -11.91 16.75 14.27
N ASN A 255 -12.66 16.64 15.38
CA ASN A 255 -13.83 17.49 15.69
C ASN A 255 -14.87 17.54 14.54
N MET A 256 -15.21 16.36 14.00
CA MET A 256 -16.10 16.21 12.85
C MET A 256 -17.49 15.76 13.30
N GLU A 257 -18.53 16.38 12.79
CA GLU A 257 -19.91 15.93 13.04
C GLU A 257 -20.20 14.62 12.31
N TYR A 258 -19.65 14.46 11.11
CA TYR A 258 -19.87 13.31 10.25
C TYR A 258 -18.54 12.71 9.78
N ILE A 259 -18.40 11.40 9.90
CA ILE A 259 -17.37 10.58 9.24
C ILE A 259 -18.07 9.64 8.26
N TRP A 260 -17.56 9.55 7.07
CA TRP A 260 -18.09 8.69 6.04
C TRP A 260 -18.40 7.29 6.54
N ASP A 261 -19.59 6.78 6.17
CA ASP A 261 -19.99 5.42 6.48
C ASP A 261 -19.64 4.51 5.31
N PHE A 262 -18.92 3.43 5.59
CA PHE A 262 -18.76 2.35 4.65
C PHE A 262 -19.95 1.41 4.75
N GLU A 263 -21.17 1.91 4.56
CA GLU A 263 -22.26 0.99 4.26
C GLU A 263 -21.89 0.29 2.95
N CYS A 264 -21.52 -0.96 3.09
CA CYS A 264 -21.39 -1.82 1.94
C CYS A 264 -22.78 -2.00 1.37
N PRO A 265 -23.04 -1.63 0.11
CA PRO A 265 -24.25 -2.09 -0.57
C PRO A 265 -24.20 -3.63 -0.50
N ASN A 266 -25.25 -4.24 0.01
CA ASN A 266 -25.38 -5.65 0.42
C ASN A 266 -24.96 -6.73 -0.60
N GLU A 267 -24.33 -6.40 -1.72
CA GLU A 267 -24.02 -7.34 -2.80
C GLU A 267 -22.53 -7.44 -3.17
N LEU A 268 -21.62 -6.62 -2.59
CA LEU A 268 -20.22 -6.55 -2.99
C LEU A 268 -19.20 -6.55 -1.84
N CYS A 269 -19.60 -6.90 -0.64
CA CYS A 269 -18.67 -7.05 0.50
C CYS A 269 -18.35 -8.48 0.81
#